data_986e75b8fa60aa004e9e0bed028e42b1
#
_entry.id   986e75b8fa60aa004e9e0bed028e42b1
#
_cell.length_a   1.000
_cell.length_b   1.000
_cell.length_c   1.000
_cell.angle_alpha   90.00
_cell.angle_beta   90.00
_cell.angle_gamma   90.00
#
_symmetry.space_group_name_H-M   'P 1'
#
loop_
_entity.id
_entity.type
_entity.pdbx_description
1 polymer ?
#
loop_
_entity_poly.entity_id
_entity_poly.type
_entity_poly.pdbx_seq_one_letter_code
_entity_poly.pdbx_strand_id
1 'polypeptide(L)'
;MLNRYLAAALIAAAALTATACGSSGSSTSAGSTPAGGTALKTATISGSSVLTNAQGFTVYWFAPDTATKSNCNGGCATIWPPVKGPATAGSGVTGTLGTITRSDGTVQATYNGHPLYTYTADTAPGQASGNGVNASGGVWHEATVSGPAPAYIPSSGGGGYGGGGGY
;
A
#
# COMPACT_ATOMS: atom_id res chain seq x y z
N MET A 1 -61.59 0.26 -11.43
CA MET A 1 -61.99 1.47 -12.17
C MET A 1 -60.88 1.81 -13.14
N LEU A 2 -61.21 1.65 -14.36
CA LEU A 2 -60.57 1.96 -15.60
C LEU A 2 -60.16 3.44 -15.67
N ASN A 3 -58.95 3.77 -16.14
CA ASN A 3 -58.89 4.77 -17.20
C ASN A 3 -57.59 4.65 -18.01
N ARG A 4 -57.84 4.32 -19.26
CA ARG A 4 -56.93 4.30 -20.41
C ARG A 4 -56.87 5.71 -20.96
N TYR A 5 -55.67 6.26 -21.25
CA TYR A 5 -55.53 7.21 -22.35
C TYR A 5 -54.28 6.89 -23.16
N LEU A 6 -54.52 6.43 -24.34
CA LEU A 6 -53.62 6.43 -25.48
C LEU A 6 -53.56 7.85 -26.07
N ALA A 7 -52.43 8.32 -26.42
CA ALA A 7 -52.25 9.30 -27.48
C ALA A 7 -50.91 9.11 -28.16
N ALA A 8 -50.99 8.87 -29.42
CA ALA A 8 -49.91 8.66 -30.39
C ALA A 8 -49.55 9.97 -31.11
N ALA A 9 -48.44 9.88 -31.87
CA ALA A 9 -47.97 10.74 -32.98
C ALA A 9 -47.03 11.90 -32.51
N LEU A 10 -45.96 12.25 -33.24
CA LEU A 10 -45.59 12.18 -34.65
C LEU A 10 -44.07 12.34 -34.83
N ILE A 11 -43.60 11.82 -35.90
CA ILE A 11 -42.28 11.84 -36.50
C ILE A 11 -41.87 13.26 -36.92
N ALA A 12 -40.60 13.63 -36.67
CA ALA A 12 -39.90 14.63 -37.49
C ALA A 12 -38.43 14.25 -37.61
N ALA A 13 -38.09 13.75 -38.80
CA ALA A 13 -36.70 13.58 -39.25
C ALA A 13 -36.14 14.95 -39.66
N ALA A 14 -35.00 15.35 -39.07
CA ALA A 14 -34.17 16.42 -39.61
C ALA A 14 -32.74 15.90 -39.73
N ALA A 15 -32.34 15.63 -40.96
CA ALA A 15 -30.97 15.38 -41.36
C ALA A 15 -30.20 16.70 -41.34
N LEU A 16 -29.16 16.80 -40.57
CA LEU A 16 -28.16 17.86 -40.64
C LEU A 16 -26.79 17.23 -40.87
N THR A 17 -26.29 17.38 -42.07
CA THR A 17 -24.89 17.15 -42.45
C THR A 17 -24.03 18.19 -41.80
N ALA A 18 -23.13 17.79 -40.89
CA ALA A 18 -22.08 18.64 -40.37
C ALA A 18 -20.70 18.12 -40.81
N THR A 19 -20.07 18.96 -41.57
CA THR A 19 -18.75 18.91 -42.18
C THR A 19 -17.66 18.64 -41.11
N ALA A 20 -16.77 17.69 -41.41
CA ALA A 20 -15.58 17.39 -40.66
C ALA A 20 -14.59 18.58 -40.68
N CYS A 21 -14.30 19.15 -39.54
CA CYS A 21 -13.06 19.90 -39.28
C CYS A 21 -12.17 19.05 -38.37
N GLY A 22 -11.01 18.67 -38.91
CA GLY A 22 -9.98 17.97 -38.18
C GLY A 22 -9.46 18.81 -37.03
N SER A 23 -9.52 18.29 -35.85
CA SER A 23 -8.75 18.74 -34.68
C SER A 23 -7.82 17.61 -34.30
N SER A 24 -6.52 17.88 -34.38
CA SER A 24 -5.46 17.03 -33.88
C SER A 24 -5.68 16.83 -32.38
N GLY A 25 -6.38 15.79 -32.01
CA GLY A 25 -6.55 15.38 -30.65
C GLY A 25 -5.24 14.83 -30.13
N SER A 26 -4.57 15.59 -29.26
CA SER A 26 -3.52 15.06 -28.41
C SER A 26 -4.06 13.83 -27.69
N SER A 27 -3.56 12.66 -28.04
CA SER A 27 -3.80 11.43 -27.31
C SER A 27 -3.21 11.59 -25.92
N THR A 28 -4.02 12.05 -24.98
CA THR A 28 -3.72 11.88 -23.56
C THR A 28 -3.75 10.37 -23.34
N SER A 29 -2.58 9.77 -23.23
CA SER A 29 -2.44 8.41 -22.74
C SER A 29 -3.12 8.37 -21.37
N ALA A 30 -4.36 7.89 -21.36
CA ALA A 30 -4.97 7.44 -20.12
C ALA A 30 -4.10 6.33 -19.61
N GLY A 31 -3.24 6.65 -18.64
CA GLY A 31 -2.46 5.67 -17.92
C GLY A 31 -3.43 4.64 -17.38
N SER A 32 -3.36 3.43 -17.91
CA SER A 32 -4.09 2.29 -17.38
C SER A 32 -3.71 2.17 -15.92
N THR A 33 -4.58 2.58 -15.01
CA THR A 33 -4.47 2.30 -13.60
C THR A 33 -4.46 0.79 -13.48
N PRO A 34 -3.37 0.15 -12.99
CA PRO A 34 -3.40 -1.29 -12.78
C PRO A 34 -4.51 -1.58 -11.78
N ALA A 35 -5.48 -2.38 -12.22
CA ALA A 35 -6.60 -2.78 -11.41
C ALA A 35 -6.09 -3.50 -10.15
N GLY A 36 -6.37 -2.95 -8.97
CA GLY A 36 -6.29 -3.66 -7.70
C GLY A 36 -5.11 -3.38 -6.79
N GLY A 37 -4.26 -2.37 -7.04
CA GLY A 37 -3.17 -2.01 -6.12
C GLY A 37 -3.63 -1.21 -4.90
N THR A 38 -2.97 -1.42 -3.74
CA THR A 38 -3.21 -0.59 -2.56
C THR A 38 -2.58 0.79 -2.75
N ALA A 39 -3.39 1.85 -2.73
CA ALA A 39 -2.86 3.21 -2.74
C ALA A 39 -2.24 3.55 -1.37
N LEU A 40 -0.98 3.98 -1.39
CA LEU A 40 -0.27 4.47 -0.21
C LEU A 40 -0.15 5.99 -0.27
N LYS A 41 -0.26 6.64 0.89
CA LYS A 41 -0.10 8.07 1.09
C LYS A 41 0.84 8.31 2.27
N THR A 42 1.11 9.58 2.58
CA THR A 42 1.79 9.95 3.81
C THR A 42 0.87 10.75 4.72
N ALA A 43 1.09 10.61 6.01
CA ALA A 43 0.49 11.44 7.04
C ALA A 43 1.52 11.79 8.11
N THR A 44 1.35 12.91 8.79
CA THR A 44 2.15 13.22 9.98
C THR A 44 1.47 12.62 11.20
N ILE A 45 2.12 11.67 11.84
CA ILE A 45 1.65 10.99 13.06
C ILE A 45 2.76 11.11 14.10
N SER A 46 2.43 11.61 15.28
CA SER A 46 3.40 11.83 16.37
C SER A 46 4.66 12.59 15.94
N GLY A 47 4.56 13.50 14.98
CA GLY A 47 5.68 14.29 14.45
C GLY A 47 6.51 13.62 13.37
N SER A 48 6.25 12.36 13.03
CA SER A 48 6.90 11.62 11.95
C SER A 48 6.04 11.62 10.69
N SER A 49 6.67 11.70 9.51
CA SER A 49 6.00 11.44 8.23
C SER A 49 5.99 9.93 7.99
N VAL A 50 4.82 9.32 8.07
CA VAL A 50 4.64 7.87 7.96
C VAL A 50 3.79 7.49 6.75
N LEU A 51 3.99 6.28 6.24
CA LEU A 51 3.12 5.69 5.24
C LEU A 51 1.77 5.32 5.84
N THR A 52 0.71 5.62 5.10
CA THR A 52 -0.65 5.19 5.40
C THR A 52 -1.28 4.56 4.17
N ASN A 53 -2.30 3.72 4.39
CA ASN A 53 -3.16 3.27 3.31
C ASN A 53 -4.13 4.40 2.88
N ALA A 54 -4.98 4.11 1.88
CA ALA A 54 -5.93 5.08 1.35
C ALA A 54 -6.92 5.60 2.42
N GLN A 55 -7.22 4.81 3.44
CA GLN A 55 -8.12 5.14 4.53
C GLN A 55 -7.44 5.91 5.66
N GLY A 56 -6.10 6.07 5.62
CA GLY A 56 -5.32 6.80 6.62
C GLY A 56 -4.81 5.94 7.78
N PHE A 57 -4.94 4.62 7.71
CA PHE A 57 -4.33 3.72 8.68
C PHE A 57 -2.83 3.60 8.45
N THR A 58 -2.07 3.60 9.54
CA THR A 58 -0.61 3.47 9.51
C THR A 58 -0.16 2.16 8.91
N VAL A 59 0.92 2.22 8.14
CA VAL A 59 1.57 1.06 7.55
C VAL A 59 2.87 0.79 8.31
N TYR A 60 3.14 -0.49 8.56
CA TYR A 60 4.25 -0.99 9.36
C TYR A 60 5.13 -1.94 8.57
N TRP A 61 6.34 -2.16 9.07
CA TRP A 61 7.24 -3.23 8.67
C TRP A 61 7.73 -4.02 9.90
N PHE A 62 8.14 -5.26 9.66
CA PHE A 62 8.53 -6.21 10.70
C PHE A 62 10.04 -6.48 10.63
N ALA A 63 10.76 -6.25 11.73
CA ALA A 63 12.22 -6.34 11.74
C ALA A 63 12.79 -7.70 11.31
N PRO A 64 12.18 -8.86 11.63
CA PRO A 64 12.65 -10.16 11.14
C PRO A 64 12.42 -10.44 9.66
N ASP A 65 11.63 -9.63 8.92
CA ASP A 65 11.39 -9.84 7.51
C ASP A 65 12.65 -9.58 6.68
N THR A 66 12.68 -10.13 5.47
CA THR A 66 13.72 -9.84 4.50
C THR A 66 13.13 -9.17 3.26
N ALA A 67 13.99 -8.65 2.38
CA ALA A 67 13.54 -8.00 1.15
C ALA A 67 12.74 -8.93 0.21
N THR A 68 12.84 -10.24 0.40
CA THR A 68 12.20 -11.24 -0.46
C THR A 68 11.22 -12.15 0.28
N LYS A 69 11.13 -12.03 1.63
CA LYS A 69 10.34 -12.98 2.43
C LYS A 69 9.70 -12.31 3.63
N SER A 70 8.42 -12.53 3.81
CA SER A 70 7.70 -12.25 5.06
C SER A 70 7.86 -13.43 6.04
N ASN A 71 8.19 -13.12 7.29
CA ASN A 71 8.23 -14.05 8.40
C ASN A 71 6.96 -13.97 9.28
N CYS A 72 6.05 -13.03 9.00
CA CYS A 72 4.76 -12.91 9.66
C CYS A 72 3.70 -13.73 8.91
N ASN A 73 3.41 -14.94 9.37
CA ASN A 73 2.45 -15.87 8.74
C ASN A 73 1.43 -16.38 9.77
N GLY A 74 0.35 -17.01 9.32
CA GLY A 74 -0.67 -17.61 10.19
C GLY A 74 -1.25 -16.60 11.19
N GLY A 75 -1.19 -16.89 12.48
CA GLY A 75 -1.71 -16.04 13.54
C GLY A 75 -1.08 -14.63 13.58
N CYS A 76 0.19 -14.50 13.20
CA CYS A 76 0.81 -13.19 13.05
C CYS A 76 0.09 -12.35 12.00
N ALA A 77 -0.18 -12.89 10.83
CA ALA A 77 -0.86 -12.19 9.75
C ALA A 77 -2.34 -11.87 10.03
N THR A 78 -2.93 -12.49 11.04
CA THR A 78 -4.27 -12.13 11.54
C THR A 78 -4.25 -10.83 12.32
N ILE A 79 -3.18 -10.58 13.10
CA ILE A 79 -3.00 -9.37 13.90
C ILE A 79 -2.35 -8.26 13.06
N TRP A 80 -1.44 -8.64 12.17
CA TRP A 80 -0.71 -7.77 11.26
C TRP A 80 -1.02 -8.12 9.80
N PRO A 81 -2.18 -7.74 9.29
CA PRO A 81 -2.56 -8.04 7.90
C PRO A 81 -1.57 -7.49 6.89
N PRO A 82 -1.09 -8.30 5.93
CA PRO A 82 -0.21 -7.82 4.88
C PRO A 82 -0.91 -6.82 3.97
N VAL A 83 -0.22 -5.75 3.61
CA VAL A 83 -0.67 -4.81 2.59
C VAL A 83 -0.61 -5.51 1.24
N LYS A 84 -1.74 -5.69 0.58
CA LYS A 84 -1.82 -6.36 -0.72
C LYS A 84 -1.10 -5.55 -1.79
N GLY A 85 -0.28 -6.23 -2.59
CA GLY A 85 0.44 -5.65 -3.71
C GLY A 85 -0.22 -5.90 -5.06
N PRO A 86 0.24 -5.20 -6.10
CA PRO A 86 1.20 -4.10 -6.01
C PRO A 86 0.60 -2.87 -5.32
N ALA A 87 1.46 -2.02 -4.72
CA ALA A 87 1.03 -0.73 -4.18
C ALA A 87 1.31 0.40 -5.18
N THR A 88 0.56 1.48 -5.08
CA THR A 88 0.76 2.70 -5.86
C THR A 88 1.13 3.86 -4.95
N ALA A 89 2.10 4.67 -5.38
CA ALA A 89 2.53 5.85 -4.66
C ALA A 89 1.52 6.99 -4.85
N GLY A 90 0.95 7.45 -3.76
CA GLY A 90 0.15 8.66 -3.69
C GLY A 90 0.97 9.85 -3.20
N SER A 91 0.27 10.88 -2.74
CA SER A 91 0.90 12.14 -2.28
C SER A 91 1.92 11.91 -1.17
N GLY A 92 3.11 12.47 -1.35
CA GLY A 92 4.21 12.47 -0.39
C GLY A 92 5.01 11.17 -0.31
N VAL A 93 4.62 10.10 -0.99
CA VAL A 93 5.35 8.84 -0.99
C VAL A 93 6.60 8.97 -1.86
N THR A 94 7.76 8.95 -1.20
CA THR A 94 9.09 8.90 -1.82
C THR A 94 9.72 7.55 -1.49
N GLY A 95 10.58 7.05 -2.33
CA GLY A 95 11.20 5.74 -2.14
C GLY A 95 10.63 4.67 -3.07
N THR A 96 11.12 3.45 -2.95
CA THR A 96 10.85 2.37 -3.90
C THR A 96 9.72 1.47 -3.41
N LEU A 97 8.65 1.36 -4.20
CA LEU A 97 7.62 0.36 -4.02
C LEU A 97 7.96 -0.91 -4.82
N GLY A 98 7.66 -2.04 -4.25
CA GLY A 98 7.84 -3.34 -4.87
C GLY A 98 6.86 -4.36 -4.32
N THR A 99 7.13 -5.64 -4.58
CA THR A 99 6.31 -6.75 -4.10
C THR A 99 7.15 -7.97 -3.75
N ILE A 100 6.61 -8.78 -2.85
CA ILE A 100 7.03 -10.16 -2.63
C ILE A 100 5.85 -11.10 -2.84
N THR A 101 6.14 -12.37 -3.15
CA THR A 101 5.15 -13.44 -3.08
C THR A 101 5.33 -14.16 -1.75
N ARG A 102 4.26 -14.19 -0.96
CA ARG A 102 4.23 -14.87 0.33
C ARG A 102 4.16 -16.39 0.17
N SER A 103 4.37 -17.13 1.26
CA SER A 103 4.28 -18.60 1.28
C SER A 103 2.89 -19.16 0.96
N ASP A 104 1.84 -18.34 1.15
CA ASP A 104 0.46 -18.66 0.79
C ASP A 104 0.10 -18.30 -0.66
N GLY A 105 1.07 -17.85 -1.46
CA GLY A 105 0.88 -17.43 -2.84
C GLY A 105 0.35 -16.01 -3.02
N THR A 106 -0.01 -15.31 -1.95
CA THR A 106 -0.49 -13.92 -2.06
C THR A 106 0.65 -12.95 -2.34
N VAL A 107 0.34 -11.87 -3.08
CA VAL A 107 1.30 -10.80 -3.37
C VAL A 107 1.17 -9.72 -2.31
N GLN A 108 2.30 -9.39 -1.67
CA GLN A 108 2.40 -8.36 -0.64
C GLN A 108 3.24 -7.20 -1.14
N ALA A 109 2.80 -5.97 -0.86
CA ALA A 109 3.55 -4.76 -1.15
C ALA A 109 4.80 -4.65 -0.27
N THR A 110 5.84 -4.06 -0.85
CA THR A 110 7.05 -3.67 -0.11
C THR A 110 7.34 -2.18 -0.30
N TYR A 111 8.03 -1.60 0.67
CA TYR A 111 8.56 -0.25 0.60
C TYR A 111 10.03 -0.27 1.01
N ASN A 112 10.90 0.21 0.13
CA ASN A 112 12.37 0.15 0.27
C ASN A 112 12.88 -1.24 0.67
N GLY A 113 12.27 -2.30 0.12
CA GLY A 113 12.61 -3.70 0.39
C GLY A 113 11.97 -4.28 1.67
N HIS A 114 11.18 -3.53 2.43
CA HIS A 114 10.47 -4.04 3.61
C HIS A 114 9.04 -4.43 3.25
N PRO A 115 8.61 -5.68 3.53
CA PRO A 115 7.21 -6.10 3.44
C PRO A 115 6.33 -5.23 4.35
N LEU A 116 5.16 -4.85 3.85
CA LEU A 116 4.28 -3.88 4.51
C LEU A 116 3.04 -4.55 5.12
N TYR A 117 2.61 -4.00 6.27
CA TYR A 117 1.48 -4.49 7.04
C TYR A 117 0.62 -3.34 7.57
N THR A 118 -0.61 -3.66 7.94
CA THR A 118 -1.43 -2.85 8.84
C THR A 118 -1.48 -3.50 10.21
N TYR A 119 -2.00 -2.78 11.22
CA TYR A 119 -2.16 -3.30 12.58
C TYR A 119 -3.64 -3.27 12.97
N THR A 120 -4.17 -4.40 13.42
CA THR A 120 -5.61 -4.50 13.75
C THR A 120 -6.02 -3.71 14.99
N ALA A 121 -5.07 -3.37 15.88
CA ALA A 121 -5.35 -2.54 17.03
C ALA A 121 -5.33 -1.02 16.72
N ASP A 122 -4.92 -0.60 15.54
CA ASP A 122 -5.20 0.73 15.04
C ASP A 122 -6.66 0.77 14.60
N THR A 123 -7.52 1.34 15.42
CA THR A 123 -8.98 1.35 15.20
C THR A 123 -9.46 2.62 14.49
N ALA A 124 -8.58 3.60 14.32
CA ALA A 124 -8.87 4.85 13.63
C ALA A 124 -7.64 5.34 12.83
N PRO A 125 -7.86 6.12 11.75
CA PRO A 125 -6.79 6.83 11.06
C PRO A 125 -5.97 7.72 12.01
N GLY A 126 -4.67 7.82 11.74
CA GLY A 126 -3.77 8.64 12.54
C GLY A 126 -3.22 7.98 13.81
N GLN A 127 -3.59 6.73 14.08
CA GLN A 127 -2.99 5.92 15.13
C GLN A 127 -1.74 5.21 14.62
N ALA A 128 -0.72 5.09 15.47
CA ALA A 128 0.50 4.29 15.23
C ALA A 128 0.81 3.42 16.45
N SER A 129 -0.22 2.73 16.98
CA SER A 129 -0.13 1.92 18.20
C SER A 129 0.78 0.71 18.03
N GLY A 130 1.10 0.35 16.80
CA GLY A 130 2.00 -0.75 16.46
C GLY A 130 3.48 -0.40 16.50
N ASN A 131 3.84 0.89 16.56
CA ASN A 131 5.23 1.30 16.53
C ASN A 131 5.96 0.91 17.84
N GLY A 132 7.07 0.19 17.71
CA GLY A 132 7.85 -0.31 18.85
C GLY A 132 7.28 -1.56 19.52
N VAL A 133 6.17 -2.11 19.06
CA VAL A 133 5.60 -3.36 19.59
C VAL A 133 6.56 -4.50 19.32
N ASN A 134 6.93 -5.25 20.40
CA ASN A 134 7.69 -6.49 20.29
C ASN A 134 6.72 -7.68 20.38
N ALA A 135 6.44 -8.27 19.25
CA ALA A 135 5.50 -9.40 19.12
C ALA A 135 5.88 -10.30 17.94
N SER A 136 5.41 -11.53 17.97
CA SER A 136 5.64 -12.53 16.90
C SER A 136 7.12 -12.82 16.61
N GLY A 137 8.01 -12.59 17.60
CA GLY A 137 9.44 -12.87 17.48
C GLY A 137 10.28 -11.69 17.00
N GLY A 138 9.74 -10.46 16.99
CA GLY A 138 10.50 -9.27 16.64
C GLY A 138 9.77 -7.96 16.88
N VAL A 139 10.43 -6.89 16.53
CA VAL A 139 9.93 -5.53 16.73
C VAL A 139 9.23 -5.04 15.46
N TRP A 140 8.12 -4.35 15.65
CA TRP A 140 7.34 -3.69 14.61
C TRP A 140 7.65 -2.21 14.58
N HIS A 141 7.74 -1.64 13.39
CA HIS A 141 8.06 -0.24 13.17
C HIS A 141 7.07 0.38 12.19
N GLU A 142 6.65 1.61 12.45
CA GLU A 142 5.95 2.41 11.45
C GLU A 142 6.85 2.65 10.23
N ALA A 143 6.30 2.58 9.03
CA ALA A 143 7.04 2.86 7.81
C ALA A 143 7.15 4.38 7.60
N THR A 144 8.29 4.95 7.96
CA THR A 144 8.54 6.39 7.82
C THR A 144 9.01 6.77 6.42
N VAL A 145 8.69 7.99 5.98
CA VAL A 145 9.05 8.55 4.67
C VAL A 145 10.13 9.63 4.79
N SER A 146 10.56 9.97 5.99
CA SER A 146 11.59 10.97 6.26
C SER A 146 12.98 10.38 6.12
N GLY A 147 13.67 10.75 5.04
CA GLY A 147 15.04 10.33 4.75
C GLY A 147 15.13 9.03 3.92
N PRO A 148 16.33 8.65 3.48
CA PRO A 148 16.54 7.34 2.91
C PRO A 148 16.17 6.32 4.00
N ALA A 149 15.24 5.39 3.69
CA ALA A 149 14.99 4.27 4.59
C ALA A 149 16.34 3.64 4.92
N PRO A 150 16.59 3.24 6.17
CA PRO A 150 17.81 2.52 6.47
C PRO A 150 17.90 1.36 5.50
N ALA A 151 19.01 1.32 4.76
CA ALA A 151 19.25 0.20 3.86
C ALA A 151 19.09 -1.07 4.68
N TYR A 152 18.36 -2.05 4.14
CA TYR A 152 18.30 -3.38 4.76
C TYR A 152 19.73 -3.83 5.08
N ILE A 153 20.09 -3.80 6.35
CA ILE A 153 21.33 -4.41 6.83
C ILE A 153 20.92 -5.84 7.17
N PRO A 154 21.34 -6.84 6.36
CA PRO A 154 21.14 -8.23 6.75
C PRO A 154 21.80 -8.38 8.13
N SER A 155 21.05 -8.81 9.15
CA SER A 155 21.60 -9.18 10.45
C SER A 155 22.64 -10.24 10.18
N SER A 156 23.90 -9.83 10.17
CA SER A 156 25.04 -10.76 10.18
C SER A 156 24.92 -11.51 11.50
N GLY A 157 24.44 -12.75 11.38
CA GLY A 157 24.30 -13.66 12.50
C GLY A 157 25.60 -13.72 13.29
N GLY A 158 25.46 -13.45 14.57
CA GLY A 158 26.32 -13.69 15.66
C GLY A 158 27.77 -14.14 15.41
N GLY A 159 28.68 -13.30 15.62
CA GLY A 159 30.07 -13.63 15.89
C GLY A 159 30.31 -13.55 17.39
N GLY A 160 30.56 -14.68 18.00
CA GLY A 160 30.99 -15.01 19.30
C GLY A 160 31.63 -13.91 20.16
N TYR A 161 31.09 -13.74 21.34
CA TYR A 161 31.84 -13.21 22.44
C TYR A 161 32.84 -14.27 22.89
N GLY A 162 34.05 -14.23 22.30
CA GLY A 162 35.21 -14.90 22.81
C GLY A 162 35.61 -14.24 24.13
N GLY A 163 35.39 -14.92 25.21
CA GLY A 163 35.97 -14.57 26.49
C GLY A 163 37.50 -14.64 26.39
N GLY A 164 38.16 -13.59 26.81
CA GLY A 164 39.57 -13.51 27.12
C GLY A 164 39.72 -12.97 28.48
N GLY A 165 39.85 -13.87 29.46
CA GLY A 165 40.33 -13.55 30.78
C GLY A 165 41.82 -13.31 30.70
N GLY A 166 42.32 -12.63 31.69
CA GLY A 166 43.75 -12.56 31.94
C GLY A 166 44.19 -11.36 32.76
N TYR A 167 44.45 -11.65 33.96
CA TYR A 167 45.27 -10.94 34.97
C TYR A 167 44.62 -9.76 35.71
#